data_cf695484546a2086a72f3fd259f2bac2
#
_entry.id   cf695484546a2086a72f3fd259f2bac2
#
_cell.length_a   1.000
_cell.length_b   1.000
_cell.length_c   1.000
_cell.angle_alpha   90.00
_cell.angle_beta   90.00
_cell.angle_gamma   90.00
#
_symmetry.space_group_name_H-M   'P 1'
#
loop_
_entity.id
_entity.type
_entity.pdbx_description
1 polymer ?
#
loop_
_entity_poly.entity_id
_entity_poly.type
_entity_poly.pdbx_seq_one_letter_code
_entity_poly.pdbx_strand_id
1 'polypeptide(L)'
;MKIVTDASELVHGCAFVPTMGALHSGHQSLFKIAASHNELVLASIFVNPLQFENSEDLEKYPRTPEKDIEMAQDAGVTHLWFPRYEELYPEGFEKVLAGPLGNIYEGASRPGHFDGVVTVVSRLFELAQPESAIFGEKDFQQLTLIKRIKSDVEIIAAPTIRESDGLALSSRNVRLDPEGRKAATVISRALFAAADEQSVESAQSRLRQILSEEDAFTCDYAEIIDENEFTPADKSTLHARAIIAGWINSIRLIDNMSMKLGAHS
;
A
#
# COMPACT_ATOMS: atom_id res chain seq x y z
N MET A 1 -17.02 8.75 -17.53
CA MET A 1 -15.68 8.12 -17.46
C MET A 1 -15.38 7.41 -18.78
N LYS A 2 -14.16 7.60 -19.34
CA LYS A 2 -13.69 6.88 -20.54
C LYS A 2 -12.95 5.60 -20.09
N ILE A 3 -13.28 4.46 -20.71
CA ILE A 3 -12.50 3.23 -20.56
C ILE A 3 -11.38 3.26 -21.60
N VAL A 4 -10.15 2.98 -21.16
CA VAL A 4 -8.94 2.94 -21.99
C VAL A 4 -8.39 1.52 -21.97
N THR A 5 -8.15 0.93 -23.14
CA THR A 5 -7.60 -0.42 -23.29
C THR A 5 -6.34 -0.46 -24.14
N ASP A 6 -5.92 0.70 -24.65
CA ASP A 6 -4.69 0.87 -25.43
C ASP A 6 -3.91 2.08 -24.91
N ALA A 7 -2.62 1.92 -24.67
CA ALA A 7 -1.79 2.97 -24.08
C ALA A 7 -1.68 4.23 -24.96
N SER A 8 -1.92 4.11 -26.28
CA SER A 8 -1.94 5.27 -27.19
C SER A 8 -3.13 6.22 -26.95
N GLU A 9 -4.14 5.79 -26.18
CA GLU A 9 -5.32 6.60 -25.84
C GLU A 9 -5.21 7.24 -24.45
N LEU A 10 -4.08 7.09 -23.76
CA LEU A 10 -3.88 7.65 -22.43
C LEU A 10 -3.88 9.18 -22.45
N VAL A 11 -4.33 9.75 -21.34
CA VAL A 11 -4.17 11.17 -21.05
C VAL A 11 -2.90 11.38 -20.24
N HIS A 12 -2.18 12.44 -20.55
CA HIS A 12 -0.95 12.83 -19.84
C HIS A 12 -1.21 14.03 -18.92
N GLY A 13 -0.31 14.31 -17.99
CA GLY A 13 -0.44 15.43 -17.05
C GLY A 13 -1.63 15.29 -16.10
N CYS A 14 -2.05 14.07 -15.81
CA CYS A 14 -3.19 13.74 -14.94
C CYS A 14 -2.76 13.43 -13.50
N ALA A 15 -3.70 13.38 -12.58
CA ALA A 15 -3.53 12.70 -11.30
C ALA A 15 -3.80 11.21 -11.46
N PHE A 16 -2.84 10.38 -11.11
CA PHE A 16 -2.88 8.95 -11.40
C PHE A 16 -3.05 8.10 -10.14
N VAL A 17 -3.89 7.08 -10.20
CA VAL A 17 -4.09 6.10 -9.11
C VAL A 17 -3.94 4.69 -9.68
N PRO A 18 -2.74 4.07 -9.57
CA PRO A 18 -2.57 2.68 -9.97
C PRO A 18 -3.19 1.72 -8.95
N THR A 19 -3.95 0.72 -9.45
CA THR A 19 -4.59 -0.31 -8.63
C THR A 19 -4.50 -1.69 -9.28
N MET A 20 -4.78 -2.71 -8.48
CA MET A 20 -4.94 -4.09 -8.99
C MET A 20 -6.42 -4.50 -9.13
N GLY A 21 -7.37 -3.58 -8.96
CA GLY A 21 -8.80 -3.90 -8.92
C GLY A 21 -9.26 -4.43 -7.55
N ALA A 22 -10.44 -5.07 -7.52
CA ALA A 22 -11.17 -5.39 -6.29
C ALA A 22 -11.31 -4.15 -5.38
N LEU A 23 -11.78 -3.07 -5.99
CA LEU A 23 -11.84 -1.75 -5.38
C LEU A 23 -12.74 -1.75 -4.14
N HIS A 24 -12.40 -0.92 -3.17
CA HIS A 24 -13.13 -0.70 -1.92
C HIS A 24 -13.04 0.78 -1.52
N SER A 25 -13.71 1.17 -0.44
CA SER A 25 -13.76 2.57 0.02
C SER A 25 -12.38 3.20 0.28
N GLY A 26 -11.37 2.40 0.60
CA GLY A 26 -9.99 2.86 0.66
C GLY A 26 -9.49 3.37 -0.72
N HIS A 27 -9.76 2.65 -1.81
CA HIS A 27 -9.43 3.11 -3.16
C HIS A 27 -10.26 4.35 -3.57
N GLN A 28 -11.55 4.40 -3.18
CA GLN A 28 -12.37 5.60 -3.42
C GLN A 28 -11.76 6.85 -2.78
N SER A 29 -11.14 6.74 -1.60
CA SER A 29 -10.46 7.89 -0.98
C SER A 29 -9.27 8.38 -1.80
N LEU A 30 -8.51 7.46 -2.44
CA LEU A 30 -7.41 7.82 -3.33
C LEU A 30 -7.92 8.58 -4.57
N PHE A 31 -9.01 8.10 -5.18
CA PHE A 31 -9.62 8.75 -6.33
C PHE A 31 -10.15 10.14 -6.00
N LYS A 32 -10.77 10.33 -4.83
CA LYS A 32 -11.23 11.66 -4.35
C LYS A 32 -10.06 12.62 -4.10
N ILE A 33 -8.95 12.14 -3.56
CA ILE A 33 -7.73 12.93 -3.42
C ILE A 33 -7.21 13.31 -4.80
N ALA A 34 -7.12 12.36 -5.75
CA ALA A 34 -6.72 12.63 -7.13
C ALA A 34 -7.60 13.71 -7.77
N ALA A 35 -8.93 13.61 -7.64
CA ALA A 35 -9.87 14.58 -8.17
C ALA A 35 -9.78 15.97 -7.51
N SER A 36 -9.23 16.07 -6.30
CA SER A 36 -8.97 17.37 -5.67
C SER A 36 -7.68 18.04 -6.15
N HIS A 37 -6.78 17.26 -6.78
CA HIS A 37 -5.49 17.76 -7.29
C HIS A 37 -5.51 18.06 -8.79
N ASN A 38 -6.31 17.33 -9.56
CA ASN A 38 -6.35 17.49 -11.01
C ASN A 38 -7.75 17.16 -11.57
N GLU A 39 -8.19 17.90 -12.59
CA GLU A 39 -9.47 17.63 -13.29
C GLU A 39 -9.43 16.33 -14.11
N LEU A 40 -8.22 15.91 -14.55
CA LEU A 40 -7.99 14.66 -15.23
C LEU A 40 -7.52 13.61 -14.22
N VAL A 41 -8.39 12.66 -13.90
CA VAL A 41 -8.08 11.55 -13.01
C VAL A 41 -8.00 10.27 -13.82
N LEU A 42 -6.79 9.72 -13.91
CA LEU A 42 -6.52 8.41 -14.49
C LEU A 42 -6.44 7.37 -13.36
N ALA A 43 -7.15 6.29 -13.48
CA ALA A 43 -6.91 5.10 -12.65
C ALA A 43 -6.53 3.92 -13.55
N SER A 44 -5.69 3.01 -13.06
CA SER A 44 -5.43 1.74 -13.74
C SER A 44 -5.91 0.56 -12.91
N ILE A 45 -6.32 -0.51 -13.60
CA ILE A 45 -6.61 -1.82 -13.00
C ILE A 45 -5.74 -2.85 -13.71
N PHE A 46 -4.70 -3.30 -13.02
CA PHE A 46 -3.78 -4.32 -13.53
C PHE A 46 -3.29 -5.24 -12.42
N VAL A 47 -3.69 -6.51 -12.48
CA VAL A 47 -3.18 -7.54 -11.57
C VAL A 47 -1.78 -7.94 -12.03
N ASN A 48 -0.77 -7.32 -11.44
CA ASN A 48 0.63 -7.43 -11.85
C ASN A 48 1.23 -8.79 -11.46
N PRO A 49 1.52 -9.70 -12.39
CA PRO A 49 2.06 -11.02 -12.05
C PRO A 49 3.47 -10.98 -11.45
N LEU A 50 4.27 -9.93 -11.73
CA LEU A 50 5.65 -9.84 -11.25
C LEU A 50 5.76 -9.62 -9.74
N GLN A 51 4.69 -9.19 -9.07
CA GLN A 51 4.68 -8.96 -7.62
C GLN A 51 4.07 -10.11 -6.81
N PHE A 52 3.68 -11.21 -7.45
CA PHE A 52 3.18 -12.41 -6.79
C PHE A 52 4.30 -13.45 -6.68
N GLU A 53 4.43 -14.04 -5.49
CA GLU A 53 5.46 -15.05 -5.21
C GLU A 53 5.12 -16.40 -5.85
N ASN A 54 3.82 -16.71 -5.94
CA ASN A 54 3.34 -17.95 -6.53
C ASN A 54 2.10 -17.74 -7.40
N SER A 55 1.88 -18.66 -8.34
CA SER A 55 0.76 -18.62 -9.28
C SER A 55 -0.60 -18.78 -8.58
N GLU A 56 -0.67 -19.51 -7.48
CA GLU A 56 -1.91 -19.76 -6.77
C GLU A 56 -2.49 -18.49 -6.14
N ASP A 57 -1.65 -17.61 -5.56
CA ASP A 57 -2.09 -16.31 -5.01
C ASP A 57 -2.52 -15.35 -6.14
N LEU A 58 -1.82 -15.38 -7.28
CA LEU A 58 -2.20 -14.63 -8.47
C LEU A 58 -3.56 -15.07 -9.04
N GLU A 59 -3.79 -16.38 -9.11
CA GLU A 59 -5.06 -16.95 -9.60
C GLU A 59 -6.24 -16.63 -8.67
N LYS A 60 -6.01 -16.66 -7.36
CA LYS A 60 -7.00 -16.35 -6.34
C LYS A 60 -7.23 -14.86 -6.11
N TYR A 61 -6.45 -13.99 -6.76
CA TYR A 61 -6.64 -12.56 -6.62
C TYR A 61 -8.00 -12.14 -7.16
N PRO A 62 -8.85 -11.45 -6.36
CA PRO A 62 -10.22 -11.13 -6.76
C PRO A 62 -10.24 -10.18 -7.97
N ARG A 63 -11.14 -10.46 -8.91
CA ARG A 63 -11.39 -9.64 -10.11
C ARG A 63 -12.87 -9.31 -10.17
N THR A 64 -13.20 -8.03 -10.10
CA THR A 64 -14.58 -7.53 -10.04
C THR A 64 -14.80 -6.35 -10.99
N PRO A 65 -14.52 -6.52 -12.32
CA PRO A 65 -14.40 -5.40 -13.24
C PRO A 65 -15.65 -4.52 -13.31
N GLU A 66 -16.86 -5.07 -13.28
CA GLU A 66 -18.10 -4.29 -13.33
C GLU A 66 -18.26 -3.39 -12.09
N LYS A 67 -18.02 -3.94 -10.90
CA LYS A 67 -18.06 -3.18 -9.64
C LYS A 67 -16.93 -2.16 -9.56
N ASP A 68 -15.76 -2.51 -10.07
CA ASP A 68 -14.60 -1.62 -10.08
C ASP A 68 -14.86 -0.41 -11.00
N ILE A 69 -15.46 -0.62 -12.17
CA ILE A 69 -15.87 0.46 -13.10
C ILE A 69 -16.89 1.39 -12.44
N GLU A 70 -17.94 0.86 -11.82
CA GLU A 70 -18.96 1.64 -11.12
C GLU A 70 -18.32 2.47 -9.99
N MET A 71 -17.52 1.83 -9.14
CA MET A 71 -16.86 2.49 -8.01
C MET A 71 -15.87 3.59 -8.46
N ALA A 72 -15.10 3.36 -9.51
CA ALA A 72 -14.18 4.35 -10.05
C ALA A 72 -14.95 5.57 -10.61
N GLN A 73 -16.03 5.32 -11.34
CA GLN A 73 -16.88 6.38 -11.89
C GLN A 73 -17.50 7.25 -10.79
N ASP A 74 -18.07 6.62 -9.75
CA ASP A 74 -18.72 7.31 -8.63
C ASP A 74 -17.72 8.13 -7.79
N ALA A 75 -16.45 7.74 -7.81
CA ALA A 75 -15.39 8.42 -7.09
C ALA A 75 -14.67 9.53 -7.87
N GLY A 76 -15.14 9.83 -9.12
CA GLY A 76 -14.64 10.94 -9.92
C GLY A 76 -13.49 10.59 -10.87
N VAL A 77 -13.22 9.30 -11.12
CA VAL A 77 -12.26 8.89 -12.14
C VAL A 77 -12.78 9.31 -13.54
N THR A 78 -11.95 10.00 -14.31
CA THR A 78 -12.30 10.44 -15.67
C THR A 78 -11.89 9.44 -16.73
N HIS A 79 -10.78 8.74 -16.51
CA HIS A 79 -10.21 7.73 -17.40
C HIS A 79 -9.84 6.48 -16.58
N LEU A 80 -10.35 5.33 -16.98
CA LEU A 80 -10.04 4.04 -16.35
C LEU A 80 -9.32 3.16 -17.37
N TRP A 81 -8.05 2.86 -17.09
CA TRP A 81 -7.17 2.11 -17.96
C TRP A 81 -7.03 0.65 -17.48
N PHE A 82 -7.20 -0.25 -18.44
CA PHE A 82 -6.91 -1.68 -18.28
C PHE A 82 -5.68 -2.03 -19.12
N PRO A 83 -4.45 -1.86 -18.58
CA PRO A 83 -3.23 -2.18 -19.32
C PRO A 83 -3.17 -3.64 -19.73
N ARG A 84 -2.67 -3.91 -20.94
CA ARG A 84 -2.30 -5.27 -21.35
C ARG A 84 -0.90 -5.60 -20.84
N TYR A 85 -0.65 -6.88 -20.62
CA TYR A 85 0.66 -7.35 -20.15
C TYR A 85 1.80 -6.92 -21.11
N GLU A 86 1.59 -7.05 -22.42
CA GLU A 86 2.56 -6.75 -23.46
C GLU A 86 2.87 -5.24 -23.59
N GLU A 87 1.93 -4.37 -23.19
CA GLU A 87 2.16 -2.92 -23.14
C GLU A 87 3.10 -2.55 -21.99
N LEU A 88 2.89 -3.17 -20.82
CA LEU A 88 3.74 -2.94 -19.65
C LEU A 88 5.10 -3.63 -19.78
N TYR A 89 5.10 -4.83 -20.36
CA TYR A 89 6.27 -5.70 -20.44
C TYR A 89 6.53 -6.14 -21.88
N PRO A 90 6.99 -5.22 -22.75
CA PRO A 90 7.36 -5.58 -24.12
C PRO A 90 8.57 -6.52 -24.13
N GLU A 91 8.82 -7.19 -25.24
CA GLU A 91 9.99 -8.04 -25.40
C GLU A 91 11.29 -7.25 -25.07
N GLY A 92 12.12 -7.82 -24.21
CA GLY A 92 13.37 -7.21 -23.78
C GLY A 92 13.23 -6.17 -22.67
N PHE A 93 12.04 -6.02 -22.03
CA PHE A 93 11.94 -5.13 -20.87
C PHE A 93 12.89 -5.57 -19.75
N GLU A 94 13.43 -4.60 -19.02
CA GLU A 94 14.27 -4.85 -17.86
C GLU A 94 13.51 -4.61 -16.55
N LYS A 95 13.73 -5.50 -15.57
CA LYS A 95 13.17 -5.30 -14.22
C LYS A 95 13.93 -4.20 -13.50
N VAL A 96 13.17 -3.35 -12.81
CA VAL A 96 13.71 -2.37 -11.87
C VAL A 96 13.90 -3.06 -10.51
N LEU A 97 15.06 -2.90 -9.90
CA LEU A 97 15.34 -3.47 -8.58
C LEU A 97 14.98 -2.47 -7.48
N ALA A 98 14.28 -2.95 -6.46
CA ALA A 98 13.90 -2.16 -5.29
C ALA A 98 15.09 -1.86 -4.35
N GLY A 99 16.21 -2.52 -4.55
CA GLY A 99 17.42 -2.36 -3.75
C GLY A 99 17.29 -2.92 -2.32
N PRO A 100 18.20 -2.54 -1.40
CA PRO A 100 18.25 -3.13 -0.05
C PRO A 100 16.95 -2.99 0.74
N LEU A 101 16.25 -1.88 0.62
CA LEU A 101 14.95 -1.68 1.28
C LEU A 101 13.90 -2.70 0.80
N GLY A 102 13.98 -3.16 -0.44
CA GLY A 102 13.09 -4.17 -0.98
C GLY A 102 13.29 -5.59 -0.41
N ASN A 103 14.31 -5.80 0.44
CA ASN A 103 14.70 -7.12 0.96
C ASN A 103 14.53 -7.26 2.48
N ILE A 104 13.98 -6.26 3.16
CA ILE A 104 13.70 -6.28 4.61
C ILE A 104 12.19 -6.23 4.87
N TYR A 105 11.76 -6.58 6.08
CA TYR A 105 10.36 -6.57 6.50
C TYR A 105 9.42 -7.28 5.51
N GLU A 106 8.50 -6.57 4.88
CA GLU A 106 7.56 -7.14 3.91
C GLU A 106 8.30 -7.78 2.71
N GLY A 107 9.44 -7.20 2.30
CA GLY A 107 10.27 -7.75 1.24
C GLY A 107 11.03 -9.02 1.63
N ALA A 108 11.40 -9.17 2.90
CA ALA A 108 11.99 -10.41 3.41
C ALA A 108 10.96 -11.55 3.43
N SER A 109 9.71 -11.23 3.82
CA SER A 109 8.61 -12.21 3.85
C SER A 109 8.06 -12.53 2.46
N ARG A 110 8.31 -11.67 1.45
CA ARG A 110 7.82 -11.80 0.08
C ARG A 110 8.94 -11.52 -0.94
N PRO A 111 9.90 -12.43 -1.13
CA PRO A 111 11.05 -12.23 -2.02
C PRO A 111 10.64 -11.85 -3.45
N GLY A 112 11.24 -10.79 -4.01
CA GLY A 112 10.96 -10.28 -5.35
C GLY A 112 9.68 -9.45 -5.50
N HIS A 113 8.83 -9.38 -4.47
CA HIS A 113 7.59 -8.61 -4.50
C HIS A 113 7.82 -7.15 -4.87
N PHE A 114 8.75 -6.49 -4.18
CA PHE A 114 8.99 -5.07 -4.41
C PHE A 114 9.72 -4.78 -5.73
N ASP A 115 10.54 -5.69 -6.24
CA ASP A 115 11.07 -5.57 -7.60
C ASP A 115 9.92 -5.56 -8.62
N GLY A 116 8.92 -6.42 -8.44
CA GLY A 116 7.70 -6.41 -9.25
C GLY A 116 6.92 -5.11 -9.14
N VAL A 117 6.78 -4.56 -7.92
CA VAL A 117 6.07 -3.29 -7.67
C VAL A 117 6.78 -2.11 -8.33
N VAL A 118 8.07 -1.92 -8.07
CA VAL A 118 8.79 -0.77 -8.66
C VAL A 118 8.89 -0.88 -10.17
N THR A 119 8.97 -2.11 -10.71
CA THR A 119 8.96 -2.34 -12.17
C THR A 119 7.62 -1.90 -12.77
N VAL A 120 6.48 -2.37 -12.24
CA VAL A 120 5.17 -2.00 -12.80
C VAL A 120 4.89 -0.52 -12.67
N VAL A 121 5.21 0.10 -11.52
CA VAL A 121 4.96 1.53 -11.31
C VAL A 121 5.82 2.37 -12.24
N SER A 122 7.11 2.03 -12.43
CA SER A 122 7.98 2.71 -13.39
C SER A 122 7.40 2.65 -14.82
N ARG A 123 6.94 1.46 -15.25
CA ARG A 123 6.33 1.29 -16.57
C ARG A 123 5.02 2.07 -16.72
N LEU A 124 4.18 2.09 -15.68
CA LEU A 124 2.94 2.87 -15.68
C LEU A 124 3.23 4.37 -15.79
N PHE A 125 4.26 4.88 -15.09
CA PHE A 125 4.66 6.28 -15.17
C PHE A 125 5.23 6.66 -16.54
N GLU A 126 6.03 5.78 -17.15
CA GLU A 126 6.56 5.99 -18.50
C GLU A 126 5.45 6.11 -19.54
N LEU A 127 4.40 5.29 -19.44
CA LEU A 127 3.30 5.27 -20.39
C LEU A 127 2.28 6.38 -20.11
N ALA A 128 1.88 6.58 -18.86
CA ALA A 128 0.84 7.55 -18.49
C ALA A 128 1.36 8.98 -18.36
N GLN A 129 2.64 9.19 -18.09
CA GLN A 129 3.27 10.50 -17.85
C GLN A 129 2.42 11.41 -16.96
N PRO A 130 2.03 10.96 -15.76
CA PRO A 130 1.18 11.74 -14.89
C PRO A 130 1.96 12.91 -14.27
N GLU A 131 1.26 13.98 -13.90
CA GLU A 131 1.82 15.07 -13.07
C GLU A 131 2.01 14.60 -11.63
N SER A 132 1.01 13.91 -11.09
CA SER A 132 1.05 13.35 -9.75
C SER A 132 0.50 11.92 -9.70
N ALA A 133 0.91 11.15 -8.67
CA ALA A 133 0.38 9.82 -8.43
C ALA A 133 0.07 9.60 -6.94
N ILE A 134 -1.11 9.04 -6.64
CA ILE A 134 -1.62 8.92 -5.28
C ILE A 134 -1.48 7.47 -4.81
N PHE A 135 -0.83 7.27 -3.67
CA PHE A 135 -0.63 5.98 -3.04
C PHE A 135 -1.03 6.01 -1.57
N GLY A 136 -1.66 4.94 -1.10
CA GLY A 136 -2.05 4.81 0.30
C GLY A 136 -0.87 4.57 1.24
N GLU A 137 -0.84 5.25 2.39
CA GLU A 137 0.17 5.03 3.44
C GLU A 137 0.08 3.66 4.10
N LYS A 138 -1.04 2.97 3.94
CA LYS A 138 -1.20 1.61 4.50
C LYS A 138 -0.08 0.68 4.07
N ASP A 139 0.34 0.73 2.82
CA ASP A 139 1.45 -0.04 2.28
C ASP A 139 2.74 0.82 2.32
N PHE A 140 3.15 1.23 3.54
CA PHE A 140 4.17 2.26 3.76
C PHE A 140 5.54 1.94 3.17
N GLN A 141 6.00 0.68 3.25
CA GLN A 141 7.25 0.27 2.61
C GLN A 141 7.18 0.39 1.09
N GLN A 142 6.05 0.01 0.51
CA GLN A 142 5.77 0.21 -0.92
C GLN A 142 5.81 1.70 -1.30
N LEU A 143 5.10 2.54 -0.54
CA LEU A 143 5.10 4.00 -0.75
C LEU A 143 6.52 4.58 -0.68
N THR A 144 7.32 4.15 0.29
CA THR A 144 8.70 4.60 0.46
C THR A 144 9.58 4.21 -0.74
N LEU A 145 9.41 3.00 -1.26
CA LEU A 145 10.12 2.54 -2.46
C LEU A 145 9.68 3.30 -3.72
N ILE A 146 8.38 3.56 -3.87
CA ILE A 146 7.85 4.32 -5.01
C ILE A 146 8.38 5.75 -5.00
N LYS A 147 8.47 6.41 -3.84
CA LYS A 147 9.09 7.74 -3.70
C LYS A 147 10.57 7.78 -4.12
N ARG A 148 11.25 6.63 -4.15
CA ARG A 148 12.66 6.52 -4.58
C ARG A 148 12.81 6.22 -6.09
N ILE A 149 11.73 5.98 -6.81
CA ILE A 149 11.76 5.86 -8.27
C ILE A 149 12.20 7.20 -8.86
N LYS A 150 13.18 7.15 -9.75
CA LYS A 150 13.64 8.35 -10.46
C LYS A 150 12.62 8.77 -11.52
N SER A 151 11.75 9.69 -11.17
CA SER A 151 10.73 10.27 -12.07
C SER A 151 10.40 11.69 -11.62
N ASP A 152 9.83 12.49 -12.53
CA ASP A 152 9.34 13.84 -12.23
C ASP A 152 7.90 13.82 -11.67
N VAL A 153 7.33 12.65 -11.41
CA VAL A 153 5.98 12.46 -10.88
C VAL A 153 5.93 12.82 -9.39
N GLU A 154 5.05 13.74 -9.01
CA GLU A 154 4.79 14.05 -7.62
C GLU A 154 4.09 12.89 -6.92
N ILE A 155 4.67 12.30 -5.88
CA ILE A 155 4.07 11.20 -5.13
C ILE A 155 3.31 11.74 -3.92
N ILE A 156 1.98 11.64 -3.99
CA ILE A 156 1.06 12.07 -2.94
C ILE A 156 0.70 10.89 -2.04
N ALA A 157 1.03 10.99 -0.76
CA ALA A 157 0.66 10.01 0.25
C ALA A 157 -0.78 10.23 0.74
N ALA A 158 -1.62 9.22 0.65
CA ALA A 158 -2.99 9.27 1.15
C ALA A 158 -3.12 8.55 2.50
N PRO A 159 -3.77 9.15 3.51
CA PRO A 159 -3.92 8.54 4.83
C PRO A 159 -4.60 7.17 4.79
N THR A 160 -4.20 6.29 5.69
CA THR A 160 -4.84 4.98 5.86
C THR A 160 -6.29 5.15 6.31
N ILE A 161 -7.22 4.63 5.52
CA ILE A 161 -8.64 4.59 5.89
C ILE A 161 -8.89 3.35 6.74
N ARG A 162 -9.61 3.54 7.84
CA ARG A 162 -9.94 2.49 8.80
C ARG A 162 -11.45 2.30 8.88
N GLU A 163 -11.87 1.09 9.20
CA GLU A 163 -13.25 0.79 9.56
C GLU A 163 -13.56 1.27 10.99
N SER A 164 -14.84 1.24 11.37
CA SER A 164 -15.29 1.75 12.68
C SER A 164 -14.66 1.02 13.88
N ASP A 165 -14.18 -0.19 13.68
CA ASP A 165 -13.44 -1.00 14.68
C ASP A 165 -11.93 -0.74 14.69
N GLY A 166 -11.45 0.20 13.84
CA GLY A 166 -10.06 0.59 13.73
C GLY A 166 -9.23 -0.23 12.72
N LEU A 167 -9.77 -1.34 12.19
CA LEU A 167 -9.05 -2.16 11.23
C LEU A 167 -8.80 -1.39 9.92
N ALA A 168 -7.55 -1.37 9.46
CA ALA A 168 -7.21 -0.75 8.18
C ALA A 168 -7.92 -1.46 7.03
N LEU A 169 -8.50 -0.68 6.10
CA LEU A 169 -9.18 -1.24 4.94
C LEU A 169 -8.21 -2.00 4.03
N SER A 170 -8.62 -3.20 3.65
CA SER A 170 -7.88 -4.09 2.75
C SER A 170 -8.82 -5.02 2.02
N SER A 171 -8.54 -5.30 0.75
CA SER A 171 -9.23 -6.34 -0.03
C SER A 171 -9.11 -7.74 0.61
N ARG A 172 -8.11 -7.97 1.48
CA ARG A 172 -7.95 -9.22 2.21
C ARG A 172 -8.91 -9.38 3.38
N ASN A 173 -9.49 -8.29 3.90
CA ASN A 173 -10.39 -8.34 5.06
C ASN A 173 -11.65 -9.19 4.82
N VAL A 174 -12.12 -9.29 3.58
CA VAL A 174 -13.27 -10.14 3.20
C VAL A 174 -13.03 -11.64 3.40
N ARG A 175 -11.77 -12.04 3.58
CA ARG A 175 -11.37 -13.44 3.83
C ARG A 175 -11.38 -13.81 5.31
N LEU A 176 -11.48 -12.81 6.19
CA LEU A 176 -11.56 -13.02 7.65
C LEU A 176 -12.98 -13.48 8.02
N ASP A 177 -13.07 -14.55 8.78
CA ASP A 177 -14.30 -14.90 9.48
C ASP A 177 -14.58 -13.91 10.62
N PRO A 178 -15.77 -13.93 11.25
CA PRO A 178 -16.12 -12.97 12.31
C PRO A 178 -15.14 -12.97 13.50
N GLU A 179 -14.63 -14.14 13.89
CA GLU A 179 -13.67 -14.28 15.00
C GLU A 179 -12.29 -13.75 14.59
N GLY A 180 -11.78 -14.14 13.43
CA GLY A 180 -10.54 -13.63 12.89
C GLY A 180 -10.58 -12.12 12.63
N ARG A 181 -11.73 -11.58 12.22
CA ARG A 181 -11.91 -10.13 12.08
C ARG A 181 -11.78 -9.41 13.43
N LYS A 182 -12.40 -9.95 14.48
CA LYS A 182 -12.29 -9.40 15.83
C LYS A 182 -10.84 -9.46 16.31
N ALA A 183 -10.17 -10.60 16.14
CA ALA A 183 -8.76 -10.75 16.49
C ALA A 183 -7.86 -9.76 15.74
N ALA A 184 -8.10 -9.52 14.44
CA ALA A 184 -7.31 -8.60 13.62
C ALA A 184 -7.28 -7.15 14.16
N THR A 185 -8.26 -6.74 14.95
CA THR A 185 -8.28 -5.41 15.59
C THR A 185 -7.14 -5.21 16.60
N VAL A 186 -6.46 -6.29 17.04
CA VAL A 186 -5.28 -6.18 17.89
C VAL A 186 -4.19 -5.33 17.23
N ILE A 187 -4.06 -5.40 15.89
CA ILE A 187 -3.07 -4.65 15.13
C ILE A 187 -3.29 -3.14 15.32
N SER A 188 -4.50 -2.64 15.07
CA SER A 188 -4.79 -1.21 15.25
C SER A 188 -4.72 -0.78 16.72
N ARG A 189 -5.21 -1.61 17.66
CA ARG A 189 -5.06 -1.32 19.11
C ARG A 189 -3.60 -1.17 19.51
N ALA A 190 -2.73 -2.05 19.03
CA ALA A 190 -1.30 -2.00 19.30
C ALA A 190 -0.65 -0.73 18.72
N LEU A 191 -1.01 -0.36 17.48
CA LEU A 191 -0.53 0.87 16.84
C LEU A 191 -0.95 2.13 17.60
N PHE A 192 -2.23 2.26 17.96
CA PHE A 192 -2.72 3.40 18.73
C PHE A 192 -2.03 3.49 20.09
N ALA A 193 -1.91 2.36 20.80
CA ALA A 193 -1.27 2.33 22.11
C ALA A 193 0.23 2.70 22.03
N ALA A 194 0.93 2.28 20.97
CA ALA A 194 2.32 2.67 20.76
C ALA A 194 2.44 4.16 20.39
N ALA A 195 1.51 4.70 19.62
CA ALA A 195 1.54 6.11 19.21
C ALA A 195 1.28 7.09 20.35
N ASP A 196 0.68 6.64 21.45
CA ASP A 196 0.47 7.44 22.67
C ASP A 196 1.72 7.51 23.57
N GLU A 197 2.75 6.70 23.28
CA GLU A 197 3.98 6.64 24.07
C GLU A 197 4.94 7.80 23.72
N GLN A 198 5.81 8.15 24.67
CA GLN A 198 6.71 9.31 24.55
C GLN A 198 8.14 8.94 24.11
N SER A 199 8.50 7.66 24.12
CA SER A 199 9.82 7.18 23.73
C SER A 199 9.72 5.97 22.80
N VAL A 200 10.78 5.74 22.00
CA VAL A 200 10.89 4.56 21.13
C VAL A 200 10.82 3.28 21.96
N GLU A 201 11.51 3.22 23.10
CA GLU A 201 11.57 2.03 23.95
C GLU A 201 10.20 1.70 24.56
N SER A 202 9.47 2.71 25.09
CA SER A 202 8.13 2.49 25.64
C SER A 202 7.13 2.11 24.55
N ALA A 203 7.19 2.75 23.39
CA ALA A 203 6.36 2.44 22.24
C ALA A 203 6.59 1.01 21.73
N GLN A 204 7.84 0.59 21.56
CA GLN A 204 8.20 -0.76 21.15
C GLN A 204 7.72 -1.81 22.15
N SER A 205 7.87 -1.54 23.44
CA SER A 205 7.39 -2.42 24.51
C SER A 205 5.87 -2.54 24.49
N ARG A 206 5.18 -1.40 24.37
CA ARG A 206 3.71 -1.34 24.35
C ARG A 206 3.13 -2.05 23.12
N LEU A 207 3.74 -1.83 21.95
CA LEU A 207 3.38 -2.50 20.70
C LEU A 207 3.38 -4.02 20.88
N ARG A 208 4.49 -4.58 21.34
CA ARG A 208 4.66 -6.02 21.54
C ARG A 208 3.75 -6.58 22.63
N GLN A 209 3.55 -5.83 23.72
CA GLN A 209 2.65 -6.22 24.79
C GLN A 209 1.24 -6.44 24.29
N ILE A 210 0.65 -5.45 23.60
CA ILE A 210 -0.73 -5.56 23.08
C ILE A 210 -0.87 -6.70 22.08
N LEU A 211 0.09 -6.88 21.16
CA LEU A 211 0.04 -7.97 20.20
C LEU A 211 0.08 -9.35 20.86
N SER A 212 0.80 -9.48 22.00
CA SER A 212 0.88 -10.75 22.75
C SER A 212 -0.40 -11.09 23.51
N GLU A 213 -1.37 -10.18 23.60
CA GLU A 213 -2.69 -10.43 24.22
C GLU A 213 -3.65 -11.21 23.30
N GLU A 214 -3.31 -11.39 22.01
CA GLU A 214 -4.16 -12.03 21.02
C GLU A 214 -3.50 -13.30 20.47
N ASP A 215 -3.89 -14.45 21.00
CA ASP A 215 -3.33 -15.76 20.64
C ASP A 215 -3.55 -16.14 19.18
N ALA A 216 -4.61 -15.60 18.54
CA ALA A 216 -4.91 -15.85 17.12
C ALA A 216 -3.97 -15.07 16.17
N PHE A 217 -3.23 -14.07 16.67
CA PHE A 217 -2.30 -13.27 15.85
C PHE A 217 -0.89 -13.87 15.90
N THR A 218 -0.41 -14.34 14.75
CA THR A 218 0.99 -14.74 14.59
C THR A 218 1.78 -13.56 14.02
N CYS A 219 2.60 -12.93 14.86
CA CYS A 219 3.42 -11.79 14.47
C CYS A 219 4.60 -12.22 13.58
N ASP A 220 4.79 -11.51 12.46
CA ASP A 220 6.00 -11.61 11.63
C ASP A 220 7.02 -10.56 12.07
N TYR A 221 6.63 -9.30 12.02
CA TYR A 221 7.40 -8.18 12.58
C TYR A 221 6.47 -7.15 13.25
N ALA A 222 7.01 -6.48 14.26
CA ALA A 222 6.37 -5.36 14.95
C ALA A 222 7.48 -4.43 15.46
N GLU A 223 7.76 -3.38 14.69
CA GLU A 223 8.93 -2.53 14.92
C GLU A 223 8.56 -1.04 14.86
N ILE A 224 9.34 -0.24 15.60
CA ILE A 224 9.34 1.21 15.46
C ILE A 224 10.54 1.59 14.58
N ILE A 225 10.28 2.26 13.49
CA ILE A 225 11.29 2.64 12.50
C ILE A 225 11.39 4.16 12.35
N ASP A 226 12.53 4.63 11.85
CA ASP A 226 12.66 5.96 11.26
C ASP A 226 11.94 5.99 9.91
N GLU A 227 11.02 6.95 9.72
CA GLU A 227 10.21 7.03 8.49
C GLU A 227 11.03 7.35 7.24
N ASN A 228 12.14 8.08 7.38
CA ASN A 228 12.95 8.53 6.26
C ASN A 228 13.94 7.46 5.83
N GLU A 229 14.65 6.89 6.79
CA GLU A 229 15.73 5.92 6.54
C GLU A 229 15.20 4.48 6.44
N PHE A 230 14.03 4.20 7.02
CA PHE A 230 13.46 2.85 7.15
C PHE A 230 14.35 1.89 7.96
N THR A 231 15.07 2.45 8.90
CA THR A 231 15.91 1.72 9.87
C THR A 231 15.20 1.64 11.23
N PRO A 232 15.56 0.72 12.13
CA PRO A 232 15.05 0.74 13.50
C PRO A 232 15.26 2.13 14.14
N ALA A 233 14.19 2.66 14.73
CA ALA A 233 14.23 3.95 15.39
C ALA A 233 15.08 3.89 16.66
N ASP A 234 15.72 5.00 17.00
CA ASP A 234 16.47 5.21 18.24
C ASP A 234 16.09 6.53 18.92
N LYS A 235 16.80 6.91 19.98
CA LYS A 235 16.54 8.14 20.75
C LYS A 235 16.71 9.43 19.95
N SER A 236 17.40 9.39 18.82
CA SER A 236 17.61 10.55 17.95
C SER A 236 16.56 10.66 16.83
N THR A 237 15.71 9.65 16.65
CA THR A 237 14.69 9.61 15.61
C THR A 237 13.60 10.65 15.91
N LEU A 238 13.43 11.60 14.98
CA LEU A 238 12.41 12.66 15.08
C LEU A 238 11.07 12.25 14.45
N HIS A 239 11.12 11.43 13.41
CA HIS A 239 9.95 10.96 12.66
C HIS A 239 9.93 9.43 12.71
N ALA A 240 9.18 8.90 13.65
CA ALA A 240 9.07 7.47 13.85
C ALA A 240 7.72 6.94 13.34
N ARG A 241 7.72 5.68 12.93
CA ARG A 241 6.53 4.95 12.52
C ARG A 241 6.54 3.54 13.10
N ALA A 242 5.42 3.14 13.69
CA ALA A 242 5.20 1.75 14.05
C ALA A 242 4.75 0.99 12.79
N ILE A 243 5.37 -0.16 12.53
CA ILE A 243 5.01 -1.05 11.43
C ILE A 243 4.75 -2.45 11.98
N ILE A 244 3.66 -3.08 11.52
CA ILE A 244 3.25 -4.43 11.94
C ILE A 244 2.93 -5.27 10.72
N ALA A 245 3.36 -6.52 10.74
CA ALA A 245 2.84 -7.59 9.89
C ALA A 245 2.65 -8.88 10.66
N GLY A 246 1.68 -9.68 10.24
CA GLY A 246 1.44 -10.99 10.83
C GLY A 246 0.24 -11.67 10.18
N TRP A 247 -0.17 -12.78 10.75
CA TRP A 247 -1.24 -13.61 10.22
C TRP A 247 -2.36 -13.80 11.22
N ILE A 248 -3.59 -13.77 10.70
CA ILE A 248 -4.80 -14.30 11.35
C ILE A 248 -5.37 -15.35 10.40
N ASN A 249 -5.55 -16.60 10.86
CA ASN A 249 -6.13 -17.67 10.06
C ASN A 249 -5.52 -17.80 8.65
N SER A 250 -4.20 -17.79 8.55
CA SER A 250 -3.42 -17.82 7.29
C SER A 250 -3.56 -16.57 6.41
N ILE A 251 -4.29 -15.54 6.84
CA ILE A 251 -4.42 -14.29 6.12
C ILE A 251 -3.38 -13.31 6.64
N ARG A 252 -2.46 -12.92 5.75
CA ARG A 252 -1.44 -11.92 6.06
C ARG A 252 -2.05 -10.53 6.10
N LEU A 253 -1.84 -9.84 7.19
CA LEU A 253 -2.28 -8.47 7.44
C LEU A 253 -1.06 -7.59 7.71
N ILE A 254 -1.10 -6.37 7.21
CA ILE A 254 -0.11 -5.32 7.50
C ILE A 254 -0.84 -4.03 7.88
N ASP A 255 -0.22 -3.27 8.75
CA ASP A 255 -0.66 -1.93 9.11
C ASP A 255 0.51 -1.12 9.65
N ASN A 256 0.34 0.19 9.74
CA ASN A 256 1.34 1.09 10.29
C ASN A 256 0.71 2.39 10.79
N MET A 257 1.48 3.12 11.62
CA MET A 257 1.04 4.41 12.14
C MET A 257 2.25 5.30 12.42
N SER A 258 2.21 6.55 11.92
CA SER A 258 3.18 7.58 12.27
C SER A 258 3.08 7.94 13.75
N MET A 259 4.21 8.23 14.38
CA MET A 259 4.32 8.51 15.80
C MET A 259 4.88 9.91 16.04
N LYS A 260 4.30 10.60 17.00
CA LYS A 260 4.84 11.86 17.52
C LYS A 260 5.59 11.56 18.81
N LEU A 261 6.87 11.23 18.71
CA LEU A 261 7.72 11.09 19.88
C LEU A 261 8.00 12.47 20.45
N GLY A 262 7.95 12.58 21.79
CA GLY A 262 8.29 13.83 22.47
C GLY A 262 9.74 14.20 22.18
N ALA A 263 9.99 15.43 21.73
CA ALA A 263 11.35 15.92 21.69
C ALA A 263 11.89 15.89 23.13
N HIS A 264 12.88 15.05 23.40
CA HIS A 264 13.58 15.08 24.67
C HIS A 264 14.32 16.42 24.76
N SER A 265 13.76 17.33 25.59
CA SER A 265 14.41 18.58 26.03
C SER A 265 15.63 18.28 26.89
#